data_afc28c7fc813705e0be88cb5414010ef
#
_entry.id   afc28c7fc813705e0be88cb5414010ef
#
_cell.length_a   1.000
_cell.length_b   1.000
_cell.length_c   1.000
_cell.angle_alpha   90.00
_cell.angle_beta   90.00
_cell.angle_gamma   90.00
#
_symmetry.space_group_name_H-M   'P 1'
#
loop_
_entity.id
_entity.type
_entity.pdbx_description
1 polymer ?
#
loop_
_entity_poly.entity_id
_entity_poly.type
_entity_poly.pdbx_seq_one_letter_code
_entity_poly.pdbx_strand_id
1 'polypeptide(L)' 'MVGDERMAATLKTLPVGESYRLPSRYRLELTVRNMLARTGYRWTVIEIITPKTGKTQFTVTRDA' A
#
# COMPACT_ATOMS: atom_id res chain seq x y z
N MET A 1 9.00 11.83 -5.50
CA MET A 1 9.41 10.81 -6.48
C MET A 1 8.23 10.42 -7.35
N VAL A 2 8.49 10.31 -8.65
CA VAL A 2 7.44 10.01 -9.64
C VAL A 2 6.72 8.70 -9.35
N GLY A 3 7.46 7.68 -8.89
CA GLY A 3 6.87 6.38 -8.58
C GLY A 3 5.83 6.41 -7.46
N ASP A 4 6.08 7.19 -6.41
CA ASP A 4 5.15 7.29 -5.28
C ASP A 4 3.88 8.03 -5.65
N GLU A 5 3.98 9.06 -6.48
CA GLU A 5 2.81 9.78 -6.98
C GLU A 5 1.95 8.89 -7.86
N ARG A 6 2.57 8.07 -8.70
CA ARG A 6 1.89 7.10 -9.54
C ARG A 6 1.13 6.07 -8.72
N MET A 7 1.79 5.55 -7.68
CA MET A 7 1.17 4.57 -6.81
C MET A 7 -0.01 5.18 -6.05
N ALA A 8 0.13 6.39 -5.53
CA ALA A 8 -0.96 7.09 -4.86
C ALA A 8 -2.14 7.31 -5.81
N ALA A 9 -1.87 7.68 -7.06
CA ALA A 9 -2.91 7.84 -8.07
C ALA A 9 -3.64 6.52 -8.36
N THR A 10 -2.90 5.41 -8.45
CA THR A 10 -3.47 4.09 -8.63
C THR A 10 -4.37 3.72 -7.46
N LEU A 11 -3.92 3.97 -6.23
CA LEU A 11 -4.69 3.66 -5.03
C LEU A 11 -5.96 4.51 -4.92
N LYS A 12 -5.93 5.74 -5.40
CA LYS A 12 -7.12 6.59 -5.42
C LYS A 12 -8.25 6.03 -6.29
N THR A 13 -7.92 5.24 -7.29
CA THR A 13 -8.92 4.66 -8.18
C THR A 13 -9.50 3.35 -7.65
N LEU A 14 -8.95 2.83 -6.54
CA LEU A 14 -9.39 1.56 -5.99
C LEU A 14 -10.79 1.69 -5.36
N PRO A 15 -11.75 0.83 -5.72
CA PRO A 15 -13.07 0.84 -5.09
C PRO A 15 -13.02 0.44 -3.62
N VAL A 16 -14.01 0.88 -2.85
CA VAL A 16 -14.16 0.47 -1.45
C VAL A 16 -14.30 -1.04 -1.37
N GLY A 17 -13.56 -1.65 -0.45
CA GLY A 17 -13.54 -3.10 -0.26
C GLY A 17 -12.50 -3.85 -1.09
N GLU A 18 -11.89 -3.17 -2.05
CA GLU A 18 -10.84 -3.79 -2.88
C GLU A 18 -9.49 -3.72 -2.20
N SER A 19 -8.66 -4.72 -2.51
CA SER A 19 -7.29 -4.82 -1.97
C SER A 19 -6.28 -4.66 -3.09
N TYR A 20 -5.11 -4.15 -2.71
CA TYR A 20 -3.99 -3.99 -3.63
C TYR A 20 -2.70 -4.42 -2.96
N ARG A 21 -1.95 -5.29 -3.62
CA ARG A 21 -0.65 -5.72 -3.13
C ARG A 21 0.42 -4.77 -3.66
N LEU A 22 1.10 -4.09 -2.74
CA LEU A 22 2.14 -3.15 -3.12
C LEU A 22 3.39 -3.89 -3.60
N PRO A 23 4.14 -3.30 -4.56
CA PRO A 23 5.42 -3.86 -4.98
C PRO A 23 6.39 -4.02 -3.80
N SER A 24 7.32 -4.97 -3.90
CA SER A 24 8.27 -5.28 -2.83
C SER A 24 9.21 -4.11 -2.47
N ARG A 25 9.33 -3.11 -3.33
CA ARG A 25 10.10 -1.90 -3.04
C ARG A 25 9.51 -1.05 -1.92
N TYR A 26 8.21 -1.20 -1.64
CA TYR A 26 7.54 -0.53 -0.52
C TYR A 26 7.68 -1.39 0.72
N ARG A 27 8.82 -1.25 1.41
CA ARG A 27 9.17 -2.08 2.57
C ARG A 27 8.94 -1.38 3.89
N LEU A 28 8.92 -0.05 3.90
CA LEU A 28 8.78 0.73 5.12
C LEU A 28 7.32 1.06 5.36
N GLU A 29 6.82 0.64 6.50
CA GLU A 29 5.44 0.91 6.89
C GLU A 29 5.13 2.40 6.88
N LEU A 30 6.05 3.23 7.38
CA LEU A 30 5.86 4.67 7.40
C LEU A 30 5.66 5.25 6.00
N THR A 31 6.45 4.80 5.04
CA THR A 31 6.31 5.22 3.65
C THR A 31 4.94 4.84 3.09
N VAL A 32 4.51 3.61 3.36
CA VAL A 32 3.20 3.12 2.92
C VAL A 32 2.08 3.95 3.53
N ARG A 33 2.12 4.18 4.84
CA ARG A 33 1.10 4.96 5.54
C ARG A 33 1.03 6.41 5.05
N ASN A 34 2.19 7.03 4.81
CA ASN A 34 2.23 8.39 4.27
C ASN A 34 1.62 8.46 2.87
N MET A 35 1.90 7.46 2.04
CA MET A 35 1.33 7.37 0.71
C MET A 35 -0.18 7.20 0.75
N LEU A 36 -0.69 6.34 1.64
CA LEU A 36 -2.12 6.12 1.81
C LEU A 36 -2.83 7.36 2.36
N ALA A 37 -2.18 8.11 3.23
CA ALA A 37 -2.74 9.35 3.76
C ALA A 37 -3.02 10.38 2.68
N ARG A 38 -2.24 10.37 1.59
CA ARG A 38 -2.45 11.27 0.46
C ARG A 38 -3.74 11.00 -0.31
N THR A 39 -4.29 9.80 -0.19
CA THR A 39 -5.53 9.43 -0.87
C THR A 39 -6.76 10.03 -0.20
N GLY A 40 -6.69 10.34 1.09
CA GLY A 40 -7.84 10.80 1.86
C GLY A 40 -8.82 9.70 2.23
N TYR A 41 -8.49 8.45 1.94
CA TYR A 41 -9.33 7.28 2.24
C TYR A 41 -8.87 6.59 3.51
N ARG A 42 -9.71 5.69 4.02
CA ARG A 42 -9.35 4.81 5.13
C ARG A 42 -8.86 3.48 4.58
N TRP A 43 -7.79 2.97 5.18
CA TRP A 43 -7.13 1.76 4.72
C TRP A 43 -6.83 0.81 5.86
N THR A 44 -6.94 -0.49 5.57
CA THR A 44 -6.36 -1.55 6.39
C THR A 44 -5.07 -2.00 5.73
N VAL A 45 -3.98 -2.01 6.49
CA VAL A 45 -2.65 -2.38 6.00
C VAL A 45 -2.27 -3.73 6.60
N ILE A 46 -1.95 -4.68 5.74
CA ILE A 46 -1.51 -6.02 6.15
C ILE A 46 -0.07 -6.21 5.69
N GLU A 47 0.81 -6.56 6.64
CA GLU A 47 2.19 -6.88 6.36
C GLU A 47 2.33 -8.39 6.17
N ILE A 48 2.92 -8.79 5.05
CA ILE A 48 3.20 -10.19 4.75
C ILE A 48 4.71 -10.37 4.68
N ILE A 49 5.22 -11.29 5.49
CA ILE A 49 6.65 -11.63 5.50
C ILE A 49 6.81 -13.01 4.88
N THR A 50 7.62 -13.11 3.82
CA THR A 50 7.91 -14.39 3.18
C THR A 50 9.02 -15.10 3.95
N PRO A 51 8.75 -16.26 4.57
CA PRO A 51 9.74 -16.93 5.41
C PRO A 51 11.05 -17.31 4.69
N LYS A 52 10.95 -17.68 3.42
CA LYS A 52 12.10 -18.13 2.64
C LYS A 52 13.10 -17.02 2.33
N THR A 53 12.61 -15.81 2.09
CA THR A 53 13.45 -14.69 1.66
C THR A 53 13.53 -13.58 2.69
N GLY A 54 12.69 -13.61 3.72
CA GLY A 54 12.58 -12.53 4.71
C GLY A 54 12.06 -11.23 4.13
N LYS A 55 11.52 -11.25 2.93
CA LYS A 55 11.00 -10.04 2.29
C LYS A 55 9.66 -9.64 2.87
N THR A 56 9.52 -8.35 3.14
CA THR A 56 8.26 -7.76 3.58
C THR A 56 7.49 -7.22 2.39
N GLN A 57 6.19 -7.51 2.36
CA GLN A 57 5.30 -6.97 1.34
C GLN A 57 4.01 -6.51 2.00
N PHE A 58 3.52 -5.36 1.60
CA PHE A 58 2.29 -4.80 2.14
C PHE A 58 1.13 -5.01 1.19
N THR A 59 -0.02 -5.38 1.75
CA THR A 59 -1.30 -5.40 1.04
C THR A 59 -2.20 -4.40 1.74
N VAL A 60 -2.84 -3.55 0.96
CA VAL A 60 -3.73 -2.51 1.49
C VAL A 60 -5.15 -2.75 1.00
N THR A 61 -6.12 -2.54 1.88
CA THR A 61 -7.54 -2.68 1.56
C THR A 61 -8.22 -1.35 1.83
N ARG A 62 -8.96 -0.86 0.87
CA ARG A 62 -9.71 0.38 1.06
C ARG A 62 -10.98 0.12 1.87
N ASP A 63 -11.06 0.70 3.04
CA ASP A 63 -12.19 0.54 3.94
C ASP A 63 -13.29 1.58 3.70
N ALA A 64 -12.88 2.78 3.31
CA ALA A 64 -13.84 3.85 3.04
C ALA A 64 -13.30 4.89 2.05
#